data_cd5e5641fedc0cc111d115bed61ffc94
#
_entry.id   cd5e5641fedc0cc111d115bed61ffc94
#
_cell.length_a   1.000
_cell.length_b   1.000
_cell.length_c   1.000
_cell.angle_alpha   90.00
_cell.angle_beta   90.00
_cell.angle_gamma   90.00
#
_symmetry.space_group_name_H-M   'P 1'
#
loop_
_entity.id
_entity.type
_entity.pdbx_description
1 polymer ?
#
loop_
_entity_poly.entity_id
_entity_poly.type
_entity_poly.pdbx_seq_one_letter_code
_entity_poly.pdbx_strand_id
1 'polypeptide(L)'
;MSAGTSERTGRGGRGERSQRGGSGGGDRSRGGDRGQGGDRGGRGGDRGGRGEPRERVEGELSENIVKIKRCAAVVKGGRRFSFAAMVVVGDGKGKVGWGYGKANEVPPSVEKARKEGMRSLVTVTLDGSTIAHKVEGHYGAAHVVLLPAAPGAGVIAGSAVRAVCEAAGIHDILTKSFGSNNPVSLVKATFAALKQLRPKTDVERLRGVPLT
;
A
#
# COMPACT_ATOMS: atom_id res chain seq x y z
N MET A 1 -34.12 25.78 46.40
CA MET A 1 -33.57 27.14 46.27
C MET A 1 -32.50 27.04 45.22
N SER A 2 -32.71 27.45 44.09
CA SER A 2 -32.86 28.61 43.21
C SER A 2 -32.03 28.27 41.97
N ALA A 3 -32.54 27.83 40.88
CA ALA A 3 -33.02 28.54 39.67
C ALA A 3 -31.99 29.52 39.08
N GLY A 4 -31.56 29.25 37.89
CA GLY A 4 -30.72 30.11 37.04
C GLY A 4 -30.81 29.74 35.57
N THR A 5 -31.94 30.04 34.97
CA THR A 5 -32.23 30.06 33.55
C THR A 5 -31.55 31.27 32.91
N SER A 6 -30.84 31.10 31.78
CA SER A 6 -30.61 32.24 30.89
C SER A 6 -30.71 31.81 29.42
N GLU A 7 -31.85 32.17 28.87
CA GLU A 7 -32.13 32.32 27.44
C GLU A 7 -31.23 33.42 26.84
N ARG A 8 -30.72 33.23 25.64
CA ARG A 8 -30.40 34.33 24.71
C ARG A 8 -30.79 33.95 23.28
N THR A 9 -31.93 34.49 22.91
CA THR A 9 -32.43 34.96 21.62
C THR A 9 -31.33 35.45 20.64
N GLY A 10 -31.26 34.96 19.40
CA GLY A 10 -31.90 35.43 18.21
C GLY A 10 -31.14 36.53 17.44
N ARG A 11 -30.90 36.26 16.14
CA ARG A 11 -30.83 37.17 14.96
C ARG A 11 -30.18 36.34 13.86
N GLY A 12 -30.77 36.04 12.73
CA GLY A 12 -31.59 36.83 11.82
C GLY A 12 -30.70 37.61 10.86
N GLY A 13 -30.27 36.98 9.76
CA GLY A 13 -29.51 37.63 8.68
C GLY A 13 -29.93 37.01 7.36
N ARG A 14 -30.96 37.58 6.76
CA ARG A 14 -31.32 37.44 5.33
C ARG A 14 -30.36 38.32 4.54
N GLY A 15 -29.78 37.84 3.46
CA GLY A 15 -29.09 38.60 2.43
C GLY A 15 -29.32 37.90 1.10
N GLU A 16 -29.99 38.42 0.44
CA GLU A 16 -30.56 38.92 -0.81
C GLU A 16 -29.83 38.45 -2.07
N ARG A 17 -30.69 38.04 -3.00
CA ARG A 17 -30.46 37.77 -4.42
C ARG A 17 -29.72 38.89 -5.15
N SER A 18 -28.84 38.54 -6.08
CA SER A 18 -28.68 39.31 -7.30
C SER A 18 -28.68 38.42 -8.52
N GLN A 19 -29.73 38.52 -9.26
CA GLN A 19 -29.89 38.10 -10.67
C GLN A 19 -29.20 39.17 -11.53
N ARG A 20 -28.37 38.74 -12.45
CA ARG A 20 -28.05 39.42 -13.75
C ARG A 20 -27.75 38.26 -14.70
N GLY A 21 -28.48 37.99 -15.73
CA GLY A 21 -29.11 38.75 -16.79
C GLY A 21 -28.10 39.27 -17.80
N GLY A 22 -27.81 38.47 -18.89
CA GLY A 22 -26.94 38.87 -19.96
C GLY A 22 -27.04 37.91 -21.13
N SER A 23 -28.01 38.17 -21.98
CA SER A 23 -28.22 37.59 -23.30
C SER A 23 -27.18 38.17 -24.30
N GLY A 24 -26.72 37.34 -25.24
CA GLY A 24 -25.88 37.80 -26.32
C GLY A 24 -25.56 36.65 -27.26
N GLY A 25 -26.35 36.45 -28.23
CA GLY A 25 -26.30 35.81 -29.47
C GLY A 25 -25.24 36.33 -30.41
N GLY A 26 -24.72 35.48 -31.24
CA GLY A 26 -23.73 35.80 -32.28
C GLY A 26 -23.40 34.60 -33.12
N ASP A 27 -24.35 34.23 -33.97
CA ASP A 27 -24.17 33.41 -35.13
C ASP A 27 -23.25 34.15 -36.16
N ARG A 28 -22.17 33.54 -36.60
CA ARG A 28 -21.50 33.83 -37.87
C ARG A 28 -20.75 32.58 -38.40
N SER A 29 -21.37 31.92 -39.29
CA SER A 29 -20.83 31.11 -40.36
C SER A 29 -19.93 31.92 -41.32
N ARG A 30 -18.93 31.32 -41.84
CA ARG A 30 -18.19 31.43 -43.13
C ARG A 30 -16.72 31.11 -42.84
N GLY A 31 -16.05 30.16 -43.43
CA GLY A 31 -15.99 29.88 -44.86
C GLY A 31 -14.57 30.09 -45.33
N GLY A 32 -13.94 28.98 -45.89
CA GLY A 32 -12.83 29.05 -46.81
C GLY A 32 -11.44 29.31 -46.17
N ASP A 33 -10.40 28.60 -46.39
CA ASP A 33 -9.75 28.38 -47.65
C ASP A 33 -8.45 27.58 -47.44
N ARG A 34 -8.00 27.03 -48.50
CA ARG A 34 -6.82 26.17 -48.65
C ARG A 34 -5.51 26.93 -48.34
N GLY A 35 -4.60 26.24 -47.66
CA GLY A 35 -3.22 26.68 -47.44
C GLY A 35 -2.28 25.49 -47.39
N GLN A 36 -1.70 25.18 -48.52
CA GLN A 36 -0.67 24.20 -48.81
C GLN A 36 0.70 24.72 -48.32
N GLY A 37 1.53 23.87 -47.75
CA GLY A 37 2.98 24.04 -47.78
C GLY A 37 3.64 24.38 -46.40
N GLY A 38 4.57 23.57 -46.01
CA GLY A 38 5.53 23.91 -44.96
C GLY A 38 6.15 22.75 -44.21
N ASP A 39 6.86 21.91 -44.98
CA ASP A 39 7.90 21.03 -44.47
C ASP A 39 8.95 21.83 -43.66
N ARG A 40 9.03 21.67 -42.37
CA ARG A 40 10.19 22.05 -41.57
C ARG A 40 10.42 21.01 -40.48
N GLY A 41 11.42 20.16 -40.76
CA GLY A 41 12.05 19.27 -39.82
C GLY A 41 12.38 19.94 -38.47
N GLY A 42 11.74 19.45 -37.41
CA GLY A 42 12.05 19.75 -36.03
C GLY A 42 12.65 18.51 -35.36
N ARG A 43 13.96 18.53 -35.14
CA ARG A 43 14.70 17.58 -34.33
C ARG A 43 14.08 17.50 -32.93
N GLY A 44 13.18 16.56 -32.71
CA GLY A 44 12.71 16.15 -31.39
C GLY A 44 13.72 15.19 -30.78
N GLY A 45 14.47 15.64 -29.79
CA GLY A 45 15.44 14.85 -29.06
C GLY A 45 14.80 13.65 -28.38
N ASP A 46 15.20 12.50 -28.82
CA ASP A 46 15.07 11.21 -28.17
C ASP A 46 15.73 11.26 -26.77
N ARG A 47 14.98 11.53 -25.76
CA ARG A 47 15.33 11.28 -24.35
C ARG A 47 14.49 10.12 -23.85
N GLY A 48 14.51 9.05 -24.59
CA GLY A 48 14.12 7.74 -24.13
C GLY A 48 15.20 7.22 -23.18
N GLY A 49 15.15 7.62 -21.93
CA GLY A 49 15.81 6.88 -20.87
C GLY A 49 15.26 5.47 -20.87
N ARG A 50 15.92 4.58 -21.59
CA ARG A 50 15.79 3.14 -21.43
C ARG A 50 16.23 2.84 -20.00
N GLY A 51 15.28 2.88 -19.06
CA GLY A 51 15.43 2.13 -17.84
C GLY A 51 15.67 0.70 -18.26
N GLU A 52 16.85 0.20 -17.93
CA GLU A 52 17.21 -1.21 -18.13
C GLU A 52 16.04 -2.05 -17.63
N PRO A 53 15.58 -3.06 -18.38
CA PRO A 53 14.61 -4.00 -17.87
C PRO A 53 15.27 -4.67 -16.67
N ARG A 54 14.84 -4.27 -15.47
CA ARG A 54 15.16 -4.99 -14.26
C ARG A 54 14.79 -6.43 -14.54
N GLU A 55 15.80 -7.30 -14.54
CA GLU A 55 15.65 -8.74 -14.74
C GLU A 55 14.46 -9.20 -13.94
N ARG A 56 13.44 -9.66 -14.62
CA ARG A 56 12.31 -10.32 -13.99
C ARG A 56 12.88 -11.62 -13.45
N VAL A 57 13.14 -11.65 -12.17
CA VAL A 57 13.36 -12.89 -11.45
C VAL A 57 12.02 -13.62 -11.48
N GLU A 58 11.76 -14.33 -12.56
CA GLU A 58 10.69 -15.34 -12.68
C GLU A 58 11.15 -16.60 -11.95
N GLY A 59 11.53 -16.46 -10.68
CA GLY A 59 11.55 -17.56 -9.73
C GLY A 59 10.12 -17.73 -9.23
N GLU A 60 9.74 -18.94 -8.92
CA GLU A 60 8.43 -19.32 -8.36
C GLU A 60 8.13 -18.50 -7.10
N LEU A 61 7.55 -17.31 -7.32
CA LEU A 61 7.10 -16.46 -6.22
C LEU A 61 5.76 -16.99 -5.72
N SER A 62 5.73 -17.37 -4.47
CA SER A 62 4.49 -17.74 -3.79
C SER A 62 3.61 -16.50 -3.59
N GLU A 63 2.31 -16.65 -3.77
CA GLU A 63 1.33 -15.59 -3.66
C GLU A 63 0.31 -15.93 -2.58
N ASN A 64 0.23 -15.09 -1.57
CA ASN A 64 -0.73 -15.23 -0.49
C ASN A 64 -1.73 -14.06 -0.47
N ILE A 65 -3.01 -14.36 -0.69
CA ILE A 65 -4.08 -13.37 -0.60
C ILE A 65 -4.46 -13.18 0.87
N VAL A 66 -4.07 -12.04 1.44
CA VAL A 66 -4.34 -11.73 2.86
C VAL A 66 -5.80 -11.34 3.08
N LYS A 67 -6.34 -10.47 2.23
CA LYS A 67 -7.73 -9.99 2.37
C LYS A 67 -8.27 -9.41 1.07
N ILE A 68 -9.53 -9.76 0.77
CA ILE A 68 -10.33 -9.11 -0.27
C ILE A 68 -11.45 -8.34 0.43
N LYS A 69 -11.67 -7.09 0.02
CA LYS A 69 -12.74 -6.22 0.53
C LYS A 69 -13.56 -5.66 -0.63
N ARG A 70 -14.90 -5.70 -0.50
CA ARG A 70 -15.79 -4.97 -1.39
C ARG A 70 -15.89 -3.52 -0.91
N CYS A 71 -15.58 -2.58 -1.77
CA CYS A 71 -15.71 -1.14 -1.54
C CYS A 71 -16.93 -0.61 -2.30
N ALA A 72 -17.57 0.43 -1.80
CA ALA A 72 -18.69 1.08 -2.44
C ALA A 72 -18.50 2.60 -2.45
N ALA A 73 -18.71 3.21 -3.61
CA ALA A 73 -18.86 4.65 -3.74
C ALA A 73 -20.38 4.96 -3.87
N VAL A 74 -20.89 5.78 -2.97
CA VAL A 74 -22.30 6.19 -2.99
C VAL A 74 -22.46 7.29 -4.03
N VAL A 75 -23.36 7.08 -4.97
CA VAL A 75 -23.72 8.04 -6.03
C VAL A 75 -25.22 8.30 -6.04
N LYS A 76 -25.67 9.33 -6.74
CA LYS A 76 -27.11 9.56 -6.98
C LYS A 76 -27.69 8.32 -7.68
N GLY A 77 -28.70 7.71 -7.10
CA GLY A 77 -29.35 6.50 -7.63
C GLY A 77 -28.79 5.16 -7.16
N GLY A 78 -27.74 5.13 -6.30
CA GLY A 78 -27.26 3.85 -5.76
C GLY A 78 -25.82 3.84 -5.31
N ARG A 79 -25.22 2.63 -5.33
CA ARG A 79 -23.83 2.37 -4.91
C ARG A 79 -23.05 1.73 -6.04
N ARG A 80 -21.91 2.32 -6.38
CA ARG A 80 -20.99 1.74 -7.34
C ARG A 80 -19.95 0.90 -6.59
N PHE A 81 -19.96 -0.41 -6.82
CA PHE A 81 -19.07 -1.35 -6.13
C PHE A 81 -17.74 -1.49 -6.84
N SER A 82 -16.71 -1.79 -6.06
CA SER A 82 -15.38 -2.20 -6.53
C SER A 82 -14.76 -3.13 -5.49
N PHE A 83 -13.73 -3.90 -5.91
CA PHE A 83 -13.01 -4.83 -5.03
C PHE A 83 -11.60 -4.33 -4.80
N ALA A 84 -11.13 -4.52 -3.58
CA ALA A 84 -9.76 -4.24 -3.19
C ALA A 84 -9.14 -5.52 -2.63
N ALA A 85 -8.03 -5.94 -3.19
CA ALA A 85 -7.27 -7.10 -2.76
C ALA A 85 -5.93 -6.66 -2.16
N MET A 86 -5.52 -7.33 -1.09
CA MET A 86 -4.19 -7.24 -0.52
C MET A 86 -3.50 -8.58 -0.69
N VAL A 87 -2.34 -8.57 -1.35
CA VAL A 87 -1.55 -9.75 -1.68
C VAL A 87 -0.14 -9.57 -1.13
N VAL A 88 0.41 -10.63 -0.60
CA VAL A 88 1.82 -10.75 -0.24
C VAL A 88 2.46 -11.72 -1.21
N VAL A 89 3.64 -11.37 -1.71
CA VAL A 89 4.41 -12.14 -2.68
C VAL A 89 5.79 -12.38 -2.07
N GLY A 90 6.31 -13.61 -2.17
CA GLY A 90 7.64 -13.93 -1.68
C GLY A 90 8.27 -15.13 -2.37
N ASP A 91 9.57 -15.24 -2.26
CA ASP A 91 10.36 -16.35 -2.83
C ASP A 91 10.63 -17.48 -1.82
N GLY A 92 10.21 -17.32 -0.56
CA GLY A 92 10.52 -18.26 0.52
C GLY A 92 12.01 -18.29 0.90
N LYS A 93 12.82 -17.36 0.39
CA LYS A 93 14.28 -17.29 0.60
C LYS A 93 14.73 -15.91 1.10
N GLY A 94 13.86 -15.23 1.82
CA GLY A 94 14.13 -13.92 2.40
C GLY A 94 13.68 -12.72 1.57
N LYS A 95 13.10 -12.90 0.39
CA LYS A 95 12.53 -11.76 -0.37
C LYS A 95 11.02 -11.79 -0.25
N VAL A 96 10.45 -10.72 0.23
CA VAL A 96 9.00 -10.59 0.40
C VAL A 96 8.54 -9.20 0.01
N GLY A 97 7.38 -9.11 -0.63
CA GLY A 97 6.74 -7.88 -1.02
C GLY A 97 5.25 -7.90 -0.73
N TRP A 98 4.63 -6.76 -0.65
CA TRP A 98 3.19 -6.65 -0.51
C TRP A 98 2.63 -5.67 -1.53
N GLY A 99 1.42 -5.92 -1.98
CA GLY A 99 0.73 -5.04 -2.90
C GLY A 99 -0.75 -4.89 -2.56
N TYR A 100 -1.30 -3.77 -2.97
CA TYR A 100 -2.71 -3.43 -2.78
C TYR A 100 -3.33 -3.01 -4.10
N GLY A 101 -4.21 -3.85 -4.65
CA GLY A 101 -4.88 -3.61 -5.92
C GLY A 101 -6.36 -3.30 -5.75
N LYS A 102 -6.90 -2.39 -6.57
CA LYS A 102 -8.32 -2.09 -6.63
C LYS A 102 -8.82 -2.16 -8.07
N ALA A 103 -9.95 -2.85 -8.29
CA ALA A 103 -10.61 -3.00 -9.58
C ALA A 103 -12.11 -3.22 -9.42
N ASN A 104 -12.84 -3.26 -10.54
CA ASN A 104 -14.28 -3.51 -10.53
C ASN A 104 -14.62 -4.98 -10.23
N GLU A 105 -13.68 -5.89 -10.52
CA GLU A 105 -13.80 -7.33 -10.30
C GLU A 105 -12.66 -7.84 -9.41
N VAL A 106 -12.84 -9.05 -8.85
CA VAL A 106 -11.85 -9.66 -7.96
C VAL A 106 -10.56 -10.04 -8.71
N PRO A 107 -10.58 -10.80 -9.85
CA PRO A 107 -9.36 -11.23 -10.51
C PRO A 107 -8.43 -10.06 -10.89
N PRO A 108 -8.90 -8.99 -11.58
CA PRO A 108 -8.03 -7.88 -11.94
C PRO A 108 -7.56 -7.08 -10.71
N SER A 109 -8.26 -7.14 -9.56
CA SER A 109 -7.77 -6.51 -8.32
C SER A 109 -6.59 -7.29 -7.72
N VAL A 110 -6.61 -8.62 -7.78
CA VAL A 110 -5.52 -9.50 -7.35
C VAL A 110 -4.29 -9.33 -8.24
N GLU A 111 -4.47 -9.34 -9.57
CA GLU A 111 -3.36 -9.11 -10.51
C GLU A 111 -2.66 -7.76 -10.31
N LYS A 112 -3.43 -6.69 -10.05
CA LYS A 112 -2.86 -5.38 -9.73
C LYS A 112 -2.06 -5.41 -8.44
N ALA A 113 -2.61 -6.06 -7.40
CA ALA A 113 -1.91 -6.23 -6.13
C ALA A 113 -0.62 -7.04 -6.29
N ARG A 114 -0.66 -8.14 -7.05
CA ARG A 114 0.52 -8.94 -7.39
C ARG A 114 1.61 -8.11 -8.05
N LYS A 115 1.27 -7.38 -9.11
CA LYS A 115 2.23 -6.51 -9.83
C LYS A 115 2.86 -5.46 -8.92
N GLU A 116 2.09 -4.90 -8.00
CA GLU A 116 2.59 -3.96 -6.99
C GLU A 116 3.50 -4.66 -5.98
N GLY A 117 3.12 -5.86 -5.50
CA GLY A 117 3.95 -6.67 -4.60
C GLY A 117 5.32 -7.01 -5.19
N MET A 118 5.36 -7.39 -6.47
CA MET A 118 6.62 -7.67 -7.18
C MET A 118 7.52 -6.43 -7.33
N ARG A 119 6.96 -5.23 -7.37
CA ARG A 119 7.73 -3.99 -7.43
C ARG A 119 8.28 -3.57 -6.07
N SER A 120 7.63 -4.00 -4.99
CA SER A 120 7.94 -3.61 -3.61
C SER A 120 8.68 -4.70 -2.83
N LEU A 121 9.41 -5.59 -3.49
CA LEU A 121 10.19 -6.64 -2.84
C LEU A 121 11.25 -6.05 -1.92
N VAL A 122 11.30 -6.58 -0.71
CA VAL A 122 12.26 -6.24 0.34
C VAL A 122 13.02 -7.50 0.71
N THR A 123 14.33 -7.40 0.86
CA THR A 123 15.16 -8.50 1.38
C THR A 123 15.13 -8.46 2.91
N VAL A 124 14.82 -9.57 3.52
CA VAL A 124 14.77 -9.80 4.96
C VAL A 124 15.94 -10.67 5.37
N THR A 125 16.62 -10.31 6.43
CA THR A 125 17.69 -11.13 7.00
C THR A 125 17.10 -12.25 7.85
N LEU A 126 17.34 -13.48 7.44
CA LEU A 126 16.93 -14.69 8.15
C LEU A 126 18.14 -15.29 8.89
N ASP A 127 17.86 -15.96 9.99
CA ASP A 127 18.83 -16.79 10.73
C ASP A 127 18.32 -18.25 10.77
N GLY A 128 18.76 -19.03 9.77
CA GLY A 128 18.23 -20.37 9.56
C GLY A 128 16.73 -20.37 9.25
N SER A 129 15.92 -21.00 10.11
CA SER A 129 14.46 -21.09 9.98
C SER A 129 13.71 -19.95 10.67
N THR A 130 14.41 -19.07 11.41
CA THR A 130 13.83 -18.04 12.26
C THR A 130 14.46 -16.65 11.99
N ILE A 131 14.19 -15.69 12.89
CA ILE A 131 14.76 -14.33 12.86
C ILE A 131 15.90 -14.19 13.88
N ALA A 132 16.89 -13.34 13.59
CA ALA A 132 18.09 -13.18 14.41
C ALA A 132 17.80 -12.63 15.82
N HIS A 133 16.83 -11.74 15.98
CA HIS A 133 16.50 -11.11 17.28
C HIS A 133 15.05 -10.64 17.33
N LYS A 134 14.58 -10.35 18.55
CA LYS A 134 13.26 -9.72 18.78
C LYS A 134 13.21 -8.35 18.08
N VAL A 135 12.11 -8.11 17.36
CA VAL A 135 11.81 -6.82 16.74
C VAL A 135 10.36 -6.42 16.94
N GLU A 136 10.13 -5.13 16.94
CA GLU A 136 8.79 -4.55 17.06
C GLU A 136 8.54 -3.58 15.90
N GLY A 137 7.39 -3.71 15.28
CA GLY A 137 7.00 -2.87 14.16
C GLY A 137 5.70 -2.14 14.41
N HIS A 138 5.66 -0.87 14.06
CA HIS A 138 4.48 -0.02 14.19
C HIS A 138 4.03 0.51 12.84
N TYR A 139 2.73 0.54 12.61
CA TYR A 139 2.13 1.24 11.50
C TYR A 139 0.71 1.73 11.86
N GLY A 140 0.56 3.05 11.97
CA GLY A 140 -0.67 3.64 12.50
C GLY A 140 -0.95 3.13 13.92
N ALA A 141 -2.13 2.60 14.16
CA ALA A 141 -2.51 2.01 15.45
C ALA A 141 -2.18 0.51 15.57
N ALA A 142 -1.57 -0.11 14.55
CA ALA A 142 -1.15 -1.50 14.62
C ALA A 142 0.29 -1.60 15.14
N HIS A 143 0.49 -2.46 16.12
CA HIS A 143 1.78 -2.82 16.68
C HIS A 143 1.96 -4.33 16.59
N VAL A 144 3.08 -4.79 16.07
CA VAL A 144 3.41 -6.20 15.92
C VAL A 144 4.76 -6.48 16.55
N VAL A 145 4.81 -7.48 17.41
CA VAL A 145 6.04 -7.98 18.02
C VAL A 145 6.38 -9.31 17.38
N LEU A 146 7.61 -9.46 16.91
CA LEU A 146 8.17 -10.68 16.35
C LEU A 146 9.29 -11.17 17.27
N LEU A 147 9.23 -12.44 17.65
CA LEU A 147 10.18 -13.10 18.54
C LEU A 147 10.76 -14.34 17.84
N PRO A 148 12.06 -14.58 17.90
CA PRO A 148 12.63 -15.82 17.40
C PRO A 148 12.06 -17.02 18.16
N ALA A 149 11.91 -18.15 17.49
CA ALA A 149 11.43 -19.37 18.08
C ALA A 149 12.42 -20.52 17.88
N ALA A 150 12.35 -21.53 18.73
CA ALA A 150 13.12 -22.76 18.58
C ALA A 150 12.70 -23.50 17.29
N PRO A 151 13.62 -24.25 16.66
CA PRO A 151 13.30 -25.09 15.51
C PRO A 151 12.14 -26.06 15.82
N GLY A 152 11.16 -26.14 14.92
CA GLY A 152 9.97 -26.97 15.08
C GLY A 152 8.79 -26.31 15.80
N ALA A 153 8.91 -25.07 16.27
CA ALA A 153 7.80 -24.33 16.88
C ALA A 153 6.71 -23.95 15.85
N GLY A 154 7.09 -23.81 14.59
CA GLY A 154 6.20 -23.36 13.53
C GLY A 154 5.88 -21.87 13.59
N VAL A 155 5.06 -21.41 12.65
CA VAL A 155 4.62 -20.00 12.59
C VAL A 155 3.42 -19.77 13.50
N ILE A 156 3.65 -19.17 14.66
CA ILE A 156 2.59 -18.79 15.61
C ILE A 156 2.26 -17.31 15.38
N ALA A 157 1.30 -17.05 14.50
CA ALA A 157 0.95 -15.72 14.05
C ALA A 157 -0.53 -15.58 13.66
N GLY A 158 -1.05 -14.36 13.69
CA GLY A 158 -2.33 -14.03 13.08
C GLY A 158 -2.26 -14.13 11.55
N SER A 159 -3.38 -14.32 10.87
CA SER A 159 -3.43 -14.63 9.41
C SER A 159 -2.63 -13.65 8.54
N ALA A 160 -2.71 -12.35 8.83
CA ALA A 160 -2.00 -11.32 8.06
C ALA A 160 -0.47 -11.38 8.27
N VAL A 161 -0.02 -11.60 9.51
CA VAL A 161 1.40 -11.71 9.85
C VAL A 161 1.95 -13.03 9.35
N ARG A 162 1.19 -14.13 9.51
CA ARG A 162 1.55 -15.45 9.02
C ARG A 162 1.84 -15.44 7.52
N ALA A 163 0.96 -14.86 6.71
CA ALA A 163 1.14 -14.77 5.27
C ALA A 163 2.46 -14.06 4.88
N VAL A 164 2.89 -13.07 5.66
CA VAL A 164 4.17 -12.38 5.43
C VAL A 164 5.36 -13.26 5.84
N CYS A 165 5.28 -13.94 6.99
CA CYS A 165 6.36 -14.80 7.48
C CYS A 165 6.58 -16.00 6.57
N GLU A 166 5.51 -16.68 6.16
CA GLU A 166 5.56 -17.81 5.22
C GLU A 166 6.13 -17.38 3.85
N ALA A 167 5.67 -16.26 3.31
CA ALA A 167 6.20 -15.73 2.06
C ALA A 167 7.68 -15.31 2.15
N ALA A 168 8.15 -14.88 3.32
CA ALA A 168 9.55 -14.57 3.57
C ALA A 168 10.42 -15.82 3.76
N GLY A 169 9.82 -17.00 4.00
CA GLY A 169 10.54 -18.24 4.27
C GLY A 169 10.89 -18.42 5.75
N ILE A 170 10.17 -17.77 6.65
CA ILE A 170 10.32 -17.95 8.08
C ILE A 170 9.41 -19.12 8.49
N HIS A 171 9.99 -20.19 9.04
CA HIS A 171 9.28 -21.37 9.46
C HIS A 171 9.00 -21.41 10.96
N ASP A 172 9.84 -20.76 11.77
CA ASP A 172 9.74 -20.78 13.24
C ASP A 172 9.73 -19.37 13.79
N ILE A 173 8.57 -18.90 14.27
CA ILE A 173 8.42 -17.56 14.81
C ILE A 173 7.24 -17.47 15.77
N LEU A 174 7.41 -16.70 16.86
CA LEU A 174 6.35 -16.30 17.76
C LEU A 174 5.97 -14.85 17.51
N THR A 175 4.70 -14.56 17.36
CA THR A 175 4.25 -13.20 17.10
C THR A 175 3.05 -12.82 17.95
N LYS A 176 2.96 -11.52 18.25
CA LYS A 176 1.78 -10.95 18.87
C LYS A 176 1.45 -9.60 18.25
N SER A 177 0.20 -9.43 17.88
CA SER A 177 -0.33 -8.15 17.40
C SER A 177 -1.14 -7.45 18.46
N PHE A 178 -0.99 -6.12 18.54
CA PHE A 178 -1.68 -5.24 19.47
C PHE A 178 -2.31 -4.07 18.71
N GLY A 179 -3.28 -3.43 19.33
CA GLY A 179 -3.96 -2.26 18.77
C GLY A 179 -4.89 -2.63 17.60
N SER A 180 -4.66 -2.08 16.43
CA SER A 180 -5.53 -2.26 15.28
C SER A 180 -5.45 -3.68 14.69
N ASN A 181 -6.60 -4.29 14.48
CA ASN A 181 -6.72 -5.60 13.81
C ASN A 181 -6.96 -5.49 12.28
N ASN A 182 -6.70 -4.33 11.68
CA ASN A 182 -6.83 -4.15 10.24
C ASN A 182 -5.68 -4.87 9.51
N PRO A 183 -5.97 -5.85 8.61
CA PRO A 183 -4.94 -6.61 7.91
C PRO A 183 -3.93 -5.76 7.15
N VAL A 184 -4.36 -4.66 6.54
CA VAL A 184 -3.45 -3.73 5.82
C VAL A 184 -2.44 -3.09 6.77
N SER A 185 -2.88 -2.67 7.95
CA SER A 185 -2.00 -2.07 8.95
C SER A 185 -1.07 -3.10 9.56
N LEU A 186 -1.56 -4.32 9.84
CA LEU A 186 -0.76 -5.42 10.35
C LEU A 186 0.36 -5.82 9.39
N VAL A 187 0.05 -6.01 8.09
CA VAL A 187 1.07 -6.32 7.08
C VAL A 187 2.13 -5.22 7.03
N LYS A 188 1.75 -3.95 6.98
CA LYS A 188 2.70 -2.83 6.96
C LYS A 188 3.55 -2.75 8.24
N ALA A 189 2.96 -3.01 9.40
CA ALA A 189 3.69 -3.08 10.67
C ALA A 189 4.70 -4.23 10.69
N THR A 190 4.31 -5.41 10.17
CA THR A 190 5.21 -6.55 10.02
C THR A 190 6.40 -6.22 9.10
N PHE A 191 6.16 -5.57 7.96
CA PHE A 191 7.24 -5.10 7.09
C PHE A 191 8.14 -4.07 7.76
N ALA A 192 7.58 -3.19 8.58
CA ALA A 192 8.37 -2.24 9.37
C ALA A 192 9.27 -2.96 10.39
N ALA A 193 8.78 -4.04 11.01
CA ALA A 193 9.57 -4.88 11.91
C ALA A 193 10.68 -5.62 11.14
N LEU A 194 10.33 -6.31 10.04
CA LEU A 194 11.30 -7.09 9.25
C LEU A 194 12.45 -6.25 8.67
N LYS A 195 12.20 -4.99 8.34
CA LYS A 195 13.24 -4.05 7.88
C LYS A 195 14.24 -3.65 8.97
N GLN A 196 13.93 -3.86 10.23
CA GLN A 196 14.80 -3.56 11.37
C GLN A 196 15.74 -4.72 11.69
N LEU A 197 15.50 -5.91 11.11
CA LEU A 197 16.36 -7.06 11.32
C LEU A 197 17.77 -6.80 10.81
N ARG A 198 18.74 -7.12 11.65
CA ARG A 198 20.16 -7.03 11.34
C ARG A 198 20.83 -8.39 11.54
N PRO A 199 21.68 -8.83 10.61
CA PRO A 199 22.46 -10.05 10.78
C PRO A 199 23.48 -9.87 11.92
N LYS A 200 23.83 -10.96 12.59
CA LYS A 200 24.83 -10.99 13.65
C LYS A 200 26.15 -10.33 13.21
N THR A 201 26.60 -10.65 12.02
CA THR A 201 27.83 -10.12 11.42
C THR A 201 27.88 -8.59 11.31
N ASP A 202 26.78 -7.97 10.95
CA ASP A 202 26.70 -6.50 10.88
C ASP A 202 26.75 -5.86 12.25
N VAL A 203 26.11 -6.49 13.25
CA VAL A 203 26.13 -5.99 14.62
C VAL A 203 27.53 -6.11 15.21
N GLU A 204 28.22 -7.23 14.99
CA GLU A 204 29.61 -7.42 15.39
C GLU A 204 30.54 -6.38 14.76
N ARG A 205 30.40 -6.14 13.46
CA ARG A 205 31.16 -5.10 12.75
C ARG A 205 30.93 -3.70 13.32
N LEU A 206 29.68 -3.37 13.67
CA LEU A 206 29.33 -2.06 14.22
C LEU A 206 29.83 -1.87 15.64
N ARG A 207 29.87 -2.94 16.44
CA ARG A 207 30.32 -2.90 17.84
C ARG A 207 31.83 -3.14 18.00
N GLY A 208 32.50 -3.70 16.99
CA GLY A 208 33.91 -4.06 17.05
C GLY A 208 34.23 -5.22 18.01
N VAL A 209 33.21 -5.97 18.46
CA VAL A 209 33.34 -7.07 19.42
C VAL A 209 32.50 -8.26 18.91
N PRO A 210 33.06 -9.51 18.93
CA PRO A 210 32.30 -10.69 18.58
C PRO A 210 31.16 -10.92 19.57
N LEU A 211 29.99 -11.28 19.06
CA LEU A 211 28.83 -11.67 19.88
C LEU A 211 28.93 -13.16 20.22
N THR A 212 29.06 -13.44 21.48
CA THR A 212 29.00 -14.81 22.05
C THR A 212 27.58 -15.37 22.04
#